data_aa9631a8e5999ca363df73ae225aa97a
#
_entry.id   aa9631a8e5999ca363df73ae225aa97a
#
_cell.length_a   1.000
_cell.length_b   1.000
_cell.length_c   1.000
_cell.angle_alpha   90.00
_cell.angle_beta   90.00
_cell.angle_gamma   90.00
#
_symmetry.space_group_name_H-M   'P 1'
#
loop_
_entity.id
_entity.type
_entity.pdbx_description
1 polymer ?
#
loop_
_entity_poly.entity_id
_entity_poly.type
_entity_poly.pdbx_seq_one_letter_code
_entity_poly.pdbx_strand_id
1 'polypeptide(L)'
;MSKPIAYVLSTRELSAVLVEKAAAKGVVIDSLAFIAIEPMKVVDLPGASAVVVFTSVNAVEAANGSGWKIFCTSGATRRKVVKRFGEAAIAGTADSAAELAATIVGEGWVKAVWFFCGDLRRDELPARLKQAGIQVHEVVVYRTRLTPQMIGREYDGIAFFSPTAVESFFSANRIPAHTRLFAIGRTTAEAIRRHCDNPVTTSGRPDAELLINQIIHDNTEE
;
A
#
# COMPACT_ATOMS: atom_id res chain seq x y z
N MET A 1 6.60 24.30 25.87
CA MET A 1 6.51 23.07 25.07
C MET A 1 7.90 22.44 25.07
N SER A 2 8.05 21.18 25.42
CA SER A 2 9.32 20.46 25.34
C SER A 2 9.76 20.34 23.86
N LYS A 3 11.07 20.32 23.62
CA LYS A 3 11.61 20.11 22.27
C LYS A 3 11.18 18.72 21.76
N PRO A 4 10.76 18.56 20.51
CA PRO A 4 10.47 17.24 19.94
C PRO A 4 11.67 16.30 20.06
N ILE A 5 11.41 15.03 20.29
CA ILE A 5 12.45 13.98 20.36
C ILE A 5 12.97 13.68 18.96
N ALA A 6 12.09 13.60 17.97
CA ALA A 6 12.45 13.33 16.57
C ALA A 6 11.50 14.01 15.59
N TYR A 7 12.04 14.31 14.42
CA TYR A 7 11.29 14.75 13.23
C TYR A 7 11.32 13.66 12.17
N VAL A 8 10.16 13.21 11.75
CA VAL A 8 10.01 12.13 10.76
C VAL A 8 9.20 12.60 9.57
N LEU A 9 9.67 12.28 8.36
CA LEU A 9 8.93 12.50 7.12
C LEU A 9 8.11 11.24 6.78
N SER A 10 6.82 11.41 6.56
CA SER A 10 5.97 10.42 5.91
C SER A 10 5.88 10.70 4.42
N THR A 11 6.18 9.72 3.56
CA THR A 11 6.09 9.86 2.10
C THR A 11 4.67 9.76 1.55
N ARG A 12 3.68 9.84 2.42
CA ARG A 12 2.25 9.97 2.09
C ARG A 12 1.51 10.67 3.21
N GLU A 13 0.31 11.16 2.91
CA GLU A 13 -0.60 11.66 3.93
C GLU A 13 -0.99 10.55 4.93
N LEU A 14 -0.96 10.91 6.22
CA LEU A 14 -1.41 10.07 7.33
C LEU A 14 -2.72 10.64 7.91
N SER A 15 -3.49 9.78 8.58
CA SER A 15 -4.65 10.25 9.33
C SER A 15 -4.22 11.12 10.53
N ALA A 16 -5.04 12.13 10.85
CA ALA A 16 -4.80 13.00 12.01
C ALA A 16 -4.55 12.20 13.30
N VAL A 17 -5.30 11.11 13.50
CA VAL A 17 -5.15 10.22 14.67
C VAL A 17 -3.73 9.66 14.79
N LEU A 18 -3.10 9.24 13.67
CA LEU A 18 -1.74 8.71 13.71
C LEU A 18 -0.71 9.80 13.96
N VAL A 19 -0.91 10.98 13.38
CA VAL A 19 -0.02 12.14 13.59
C VAL A 19 -0.10 12.62 15.05
N GLU A 20 -1.29 12.74 15.60
CA GLU A 20 -1.52 13.13 17.00
C GLU A 20 -0.94 12.10 17.99
N LYS A 21 -1.10 10.80 17.69
CA LYS A 21 -0.51 9.71 18.47
C LYS A 21 1.02 9.81 18.56
N ALA A 22 1.67 10.10 17.43
CA ALA A 22 3.12 10.29 17.37
C ALA A 22 3.54 11.55 18.13
N ALA A 23 2.84 12.67 17.92
CA ALA A 23 3.10 13.94 18.59
C ALA A 23 2.99 13.83 20.12
N ALA A 24 2.01 13.09 20.65
CA ALA A 24 1.85 12.82 22.07
C ALA A 24 3.04 12.07 22.69
N LYS A 25 3.87 11.43 21.86
CA LYS A 25 5.12 10.74 22.23
C LYS A 25 6.38 11.54 21.85
N GLY A 26 6.24 12.81 21.48
CA GLY A 26 7.35 13.67 21.13
C GLY A 26 7.90 13.49 19.71
N VAL A 27 7.26 12.67 18.87
CA VAL A 27 7.65 12.45 17.47
C VAL A 27 6.78 13.31 16.56
N VAL A 28 7.40 14.30 15.90
CA VAL A 28 6.71 15.17 14.93
C VAL A 28 6.78 14.53 13.56
N ILE A 29 5.62 14.32 12.93
CA ILE A 29 5.54 13.74 11.58
C ILE A 29 5.06 14.79 10.59
N ASP A 30 5.93 15.11 9.62
CA ASP A 30 5.55 15.86 8.43
C ASP A 30 5.10 14.88 7.35
N SER A 31 4.04 15.19 6.62
CA SER A 31 3.52 14.36 5.53
C SER A 31 3.69 15.08 4.20
N LEU A 32 4.39 14.42 3.26
CA LEU A 32 4.56 14.88 1.87
C LEU A 32 4.28 13.72 0.91
N ALA A 33 3.35 13.89 -0.01
CA ALA A 33 3.03 12.85 -0.98
C ALA A 33 4.03 12.85 -2.14
N PHE A 34 4.76 11.74 -2.31
CA PHE A 34 5.72 11.54 -3.40
C PHE A 34 5.15 10.78 -4.60
N ILE A 35 3.88 10.39 -4.50
CA ILE A 35 3.10 9.82 -5.61
C ILE A 35 1.70 10.40 -5.61
N ALA A 36 1.11 10.52 -6.78
CA ALA A 36 -0.31 10.82 -6.97
C ALA A 36 -1.02 9.59 -7.53
N ILE A 37 -2.20 9.30 -7.01
CA ILE A 37 -3.09 8.26 -7.54
C ILE A 37 -4.15 8.95 -8.39
N GLU A 38 -4.13 8.68 -9.69
CA GLU A 38 -5.05 9.26 -10.65
C GLU A 38 -6.09 8.21 -11.08
N PRO A 39 -7.37 8.36 -10.69
CA PRO A 39 -8.42 7.44 -11.13
C PRO A 39 -8.54 7.43 -12.66
N MET A 40 -8.77 6.25 -13.22
CA MET A 40 -9.02 6.07 -14.64
C MET A 40 -10.50 5.77 -14.89
N LYS A 41 -11.03 6.32 -15.98
CA LYS A 41 -12.37 5.97 -16.44
C LYS A 41 -12.34 4.56 -17.03
N VAL A 42 -13.11 3.65 -16.44
CA VAL A 42 -13.28 2.29 -16.95
C VAL A 42 -14.58 2.23 -17.76
N VAL A 43 -14.51 1.71 -18.95
CA VAL A 43 -15.66 1.60 -19.88
C VAL A 43 -16.35 0.25 -19.70
N ASP A 44 -15.58 -0.84 -19.63
CA ASP A 44 -16.10 -2.20 -19.50
C ASP A 44 -16.00 -2.66 -18.04
N LEU A 45 -17.16 -2.71 -17.39
CA LEU A 45 -17.29 -3.22 -16.02
C LEU A 45 -17.93 -4.61 -16.04
N PRO A 46 -17.53 -5.51 -15.12
CA PRO A 46 -18.18 -6.79 -14.98
C PRO A 46 -19.65 -6.65 -14.53
N GLY A 47 -20.48 -7.52 -15.07
CA GLY A 47 -21.89 -7.63 -14.64
C GLY A 47 -22.02 -8.11 -13.19
N ALA A 48 -23.26 -8.10 -12.69
CA ALA A 48 -23.59 -8.67 -11.40
C ALA A 48 -23.16 -10.16 -11.32
N SER A 49 -22.83 -10.64 -10.14
CA SER A 49 -22.33 -12.00 -9.87
C SER A 49 -20.92 -12.33 -10.45
N ALA A 50 -20.26 -11.38 -11.08
CA ALA A 50 -18.87 -11.57 -11.50
C ALA A 50 -17.95 -11.79 -10.29
N VAL A 51 -16.87 -12.56 -10.51
CA VAL A 51 -15.80 -12.71 -9.52
C VAL A 51 -14.79 -11.59 -9.72
N VAL A 52 -14.62 -10.78 -8.67
CA VAL A 52 -13.73 -9.60 -8.68
C VAL A 52 -12.61 -9.79 -7.68
N VAL A 53 -11.42 -9.32 -8.03
CA VAL A 53 -10.24 -9.42 -7.18
C VAL A 53 -9.65 -8.04 -6.92
N PHE A 54 -9.38 -7.75 -5.62
CA PHE A 54 -8.71 -6.54 -5.18
C PHE A 54 -7.48 -6.86 -4.32
N THR A 55 -6.34 -6.27 -4.67
CA THR A 55 -5.10 -6.35 -3.87
C THR A 55 -4.65 -4.98 -3.35
N SER A 56 -5.41 -3.92 -3.59
CA SER A 56 -5.10 -2.56 -3.11
C SER A 56 -6.36 -1.77 -2.75
N VAL A 57 -6.22 -0.89 -1.76
CA VAL A 57 -7.25 0.05 -1.34
C VAL A 57 -7.65 0.98 -2.49
N ASN A 58 -6.65 1.47 -3.25
CA ASN A 58 -6.89 2.38 -4.37
C ASN A 58 -7.77 1.75 -5.47
N ALA A 59 -7.57 0.44 -5.74
CA ALA A 59 -8.41 -0.28 -6.69
C ALA A 59 -9.86 -0.40 -6.19
N VAL A 60 -10.06 -0.65 -4.90
CA VAL A 60 -11.40 -0.66 -4.29
C VAL A 60 -12.05 0.71 -4.38
N GLU A 61 -11.31 1.80 -4.15
CA GLU A 61 -11.83 3.18 -4.22
C GLU A 61 -12.23 3.59 -5.64
N ALA A 62 -11.45 3.20 -6.63
CA ALA A 62 -11.70 3.55 -8.02
C ALA A 62 -12.75 2.67 -8.70
N ALA A 63 -13.05 1.47 -8.16
CA ALA A 63 -14.00 0.54 -8.76
C ALA A 63 -15.45 1.06 -8.67
N ASN A 64 -16.20 0.91 -9.75
CA ASN A 64 -17.64 1.21 -9.80
C ASN A 64 -18.39 -0.05 -10.22
N GLY A 65 -19.39 -0.46 -9.44
CA GLY A 65 -20.22 -1.64 -9.70
C GLY A 65 -20.77 -2.24 -8.40
N SER A 66 -21.56 -3.30 -8.53
CA SER A 66 -22.20 -3.97 -7.40
C SER A 66 -22.55 -5.42 -7.72
N GLY A 67 -22.98 -6.18 -6.69
CA GLY A 67 -23.42 -7.55 -6.86
C GLY A 67 -22.32 -8.56 -7.16
N TRP A 68 -21.05 -8.22 -6.91
CA TRP A 68 -19.90 -9.05 -7.18
C TRP A 68 -19.58 -10.03 -6.05
N LYS A 69 -18.92 -11.14 -6.40
CA LYS A 69 -18.24 -12.02 -5.45
C LYS A 69 -16.78 -11.57 -5.37
N ILE A 70 -16.34 -11.08 -4.22
CA ILE A 70 -15.07 -10.39 -4.09
C ILE A 70 -14.04 -11.24 -3.35
N PHE A 71 -12.88 -11.45 -3.97
CA PHE A 71 -11.68 -11.92 -3.32
C PHE A 71 -10.74 -10.72 -3.10
N CYS A 72 -10.21 -10.57 -1.89
CA CYS A 72 -9.32 -9.44 -1.60
C CYS A 72 -8.22 -9.78 -0.60
N THR A 73 -7.14 -9.00 -0.64
CA THR A 73 -6.13 -9.08 0.42
C THR A 73 -6.69 -8.60 1.76
N SER A 74 -6.20 -9.22 2.84
CA SER A 74 -6.55 -8.90 4.22
C SER A 74 -6.17 -7.44 4.60
N GLY A 75 -6.45 -7.05 5.83
CA GLY A 75 -6.06 -5.76 6.37
C GLY A 75 -6.83 -4.59 5.77
N ALA A 76 -6.14 -3.56 5.29
CA ALA A 76 -6.75 -2.31 4.83
C ALA A 76 -7.65 -2.51 3.60
N THR A 77 -7.27 -3.39 2.67
CA THR A 77 -8.05 -3.69 1.47
C THR A 77 -9.39 -4.33 1.85
N ARG A 78 -9.38 -5.35 2.72
CA ARG A 78 -10.60 -5.98 3.22
C ARG A 78 -11.51 -4.98 3.94
N ARG A 79 -10.97 -4.18 4.85
CA ARG A 79 -11.76 -3.13 5.54
C ARG A 79 -12.43 -2.19 4.55
N LYS A 80 -11.74 -1.82 3.48
CA LYS A 80 -12.30 -0.94 2.44
C LYS A 80 -13.37 -1.64 1.61
N VAL A 81 -13.18 -2.93 1.27
CA VAL A 81 -14.21 -3.76 0.58
C VAL A 81 -15.47 -3.86 1.42
N VAL A 82 -15.35 -4.19 2.72
CA VAL A 82 -16.49 -4.26 3.64
C VAL A 82 -17.26 -2.94 3.70
N LYS A 83 -16.53 -1.82 3.84
CA LYS A 83 -17.15 -0.49 3.90
C LYS A 83 -17.93 -0.14 2.62
N ARG A 84 -17.45 -0.60 1.45
CA ARG A 84 -18.02 -0.20 0.16
C ARG A 84 -19.07 -1.18 -0.39
N PHE A 85 -18.84 -2.47 -0.23
CA PHE A 85 -19.64 -3.53 -0.86
C PHE A 85 -20.39 -4.41 0.16
N GLY A 86 -20.07 -4.28 1.44
CA GLY A 86 -20.61 -5.11 2.52
C GLY A 86 -19.81 -6.40 2.73
N GLU A 87 -19.94 -6.98 3.92
CA GLU A 87 -19.27 -8.23 4.30
C GLU A 87 -19.73 -9.41 3.43
N ALA A 88 -21.02 -9.46 3.09
CA ALA A 88 -21.62 -10.52 2.28
C ALA A 88 -21.08 -10.60 0.83
N ALA A 89 -20.41 -9.56 0.35
CA ALA A 89 -19.78 -9.57 -0.97
C ALA A 89 -18.45 -10.33 -0.96
N ILE A 90 -17.83 -10.58 0.22
CA ILE A 90 -16.51 -11.23 0.32
C ILE A 90 -16.68 -12.74 0.14
N ALA A 91 -16.06 -13.27 -0.91
CA ALA A 91 -15.97 -14.71 -1.19
C ALA A 91 -14.71 -15.34 -0.55
N GLY A 92 -13.62 -14.57 -0.41
CA GLY A 92 -12.40 -15.06 0.24
C GLY A 92 -11.36 -13.97 0.45
N THR A 93 -10.46 -14.22 1.41
CA THR A 93 -9.37 -13.30 1.75
C THR A 93 -8.06 -14.05 1.99
N ALA A 94 -6.93 -13.37 1.77
CA ALA A 94 -5.60 -13.89 2.10
C ALA A 94 -4.63 -12.73 2.43
N ASP A 95 -3.50 -13.03 3.07
CA ASP A 95 -2.56 -11.99 3.50
C ASP A 95 -1.63 -11.51 2.38
N SER A 96 -1.49 -12.28 1.33
CA SER A 96 -0.66 -11.93 0.16
C SER A 96 -1.36 -12.21 -1.17
N ALA A 97 -0.84 -11.63 -2.25
CA ALA A 97 -1.32 -11.88 -3.61
C ALA A 97 -1.14 -13.35 -4.02
N ALA A 98 -0.04 -13.98 -3.58
CA ALA A 98 0.24 -15.39 -3.84
C ALA A 98 -0.77 -16.32 -3.16
N GLU A 99 -1.04 -16.09 -1.87
CA GLU A 99 -2.03 -16.86 -1.11
C GLU A 99 -3.44 -16.61 -1.62
N LEU A 100 -3.77 -15.36 -2.03
CA LEU A 100 -5.06 -15.05 -2.61
C LEU A 100 -5.28 -15.81 -3.92
N ALA A 101 -4.24 -15.92 -4.77
CA ALA A 101 -4.31 -16.74 -5.97
C ALA A 101 -4.56 -18.22 -5.62
N ALA A 102 -3.86 -18.76 -4.62
CA ALA A 102 -4.06 -20.13 -4.15
C ALA A 102 -5.48 -20.35 -3.61
N THR A 103 -6.01 -19.41 -2.83
CA THR A 103 -7.40 -19.43 -2.33
C THR A 103 -8.40 -19.49 -3.49
N ILE A 104 -8.25 -18.62 -4.50
CA ILE A 104 -9.14 -18.58 -5.67
C ILE A 104 -9.08 -19.91 -6.46
N VAL A 105 -7.88 -20.46 -6.65
CA VAL A 105 -7.70 -21.75 -7.33
C VAL A 105 -8.35 -22.89 -6.55
N GLY A 106 -8.20 -22.87 -5.22
CA GLY A 106 -8.78 -23.86 -4.31
C GLY A 106 -10.32 -23.94 -4.31
N GLU A 107 -10.97 -22.84 -4.70
CA GLU A 107 -12.45 -22.81 -4.84
C GLU A 107 -12.99 -23.75 -5.93
N GLY A 108 -12.19 -24.09 -6.93
CA GLY A 108 -12.53 -25.05 -7.99
C GLY A 108 -13.64 -24.63 -8.97
N TRP A 109 -14.54 -23.76 -8.54
CA TRP A 109 -15.67 -23.25 -9.37
C TRP A 109 -15.33 -21.97 -10.15
N VAL A 110 -14.27 -21.24 -9.77
CA VAL A 110 -13.87 -19.98 -10.42
C VAL A 110 -13.22 -20.29 -11.76
N LYS A 111 -13.80 -19.80 -12.86
CA LYS A 111 -13.28 -19.97 -14.22
C LYS A 111 -12.70 -18.68 -14.79
N ALA A 112 -13.20 -17.54 -14.33
CA ALA A 112 -12.74 -16.22 -14.76
C ALA A 112 -12.81 -15.23 -13.60
N VAL A 113 -11.89 -14.27 -13.57
CA VAL A 113 -11.87 -13.17 -12.59
C VAL A 113 -11.66 -11.83 -13.27
N TRP A 114 -12.19 -10.77 -12.67
CA TRP A 114 -11.92 -9.39 -13.00
C TRP A 114 -10.96 -8.82 -11.97
N PHE A 115 -9.71 -8.65 -12.35
CA PHE A 115 -8.67 -8.13 -11.46
C PHE A 115 -8.55 -6.62 -11.60
N PHE A 116 -9.14 -5.88 -10.64
CA PHE A 116 -9.04 -4.43 -10.55
C PHE A 116 -7.69 -4.02 -9.95
N CYS A 117 -6.89 -3.29 -10.71
CA CYS A 117 -5.50 -2.98 -10.35
C CYS A 117 -5.08 -1.58 -10.78
N GLY A 118 -3.90 -1.15 -10.33
CA GLY A 118 -3.20 0.00 -10.89
C GLY A 118 -2.31 -0.38 -12.06
N ASP A 119 -1.84 0.62 -12.80
CA ASP A 119 -0.92 0.46 -13.92
C ASP A 119 0.43 -0.16 -13.54
N LEU A 120 0.90 0.07 -12.29
CA LEU A 120 2.15 -0.49 -11.75
C LEU A 120 1.90 -1.75 -10.90
N ARG A 121 0.90 -2.56 -11.26
CA ARG A 121 0.60 -3.82 -10.57
C ARG A 121 1.72 -4.85 -10.71
N ARG A 122 1.78 -5.79 -9.77
CA ARG A 122 2.65 -6.97 -9.86
C ARG A 122 1.96 -8.07 -10.65
N ASP A 123 2.75 -8.85 -11.40
CA ASP A 123 2.25 -9.95 -12.22
C ASP A 123 1.96 -11.23 -11.43
N GLU A 124 2.35 -11.34 -10.18
CA GLU A 124 2.31 -12.58 -9.40
C GLU A 124 0.91 -13.21 -9.35
N LEU A 125 -0.12 -12.45 -8.98
CA LEU A 125 -1.48 -12.97 -8.90
C LEU A 125 -2.04 -13.35 -10.28
N PRO A 126 -2.03 -12.47 -11.30
CA PRO A 126 -2.54 -12.84 -12.62
C PRO A 126 -1.77 -14.00 -13.26
N ALA A 127 -0.45 -14.08 -13.07
CA ALA A 127 0.35 -15.18 -13.60
C ALA A 127 -0.06 -16.52 -12.99
N ARG A 128 -0.21 -16.60 -11.65
CA ARG A 128 -0.63 -17.81 -10.93
C ARG A 128 -2.03 -18.27 -11.34
N LEU A 129 -2.97 -17.34 -11.48
CA LEU A 129 -4.34 -17.66 -11.91
C LEU A 129 -4.38 -18.16 -13.37
N LYS A 130 -3.66 -17.51 -14.28
CA LYS A 130 -3.54 -17.94 -15.69
C LYS A 130 -2.90 -19.33 -15.79
N GLN A 131 -1.86 -19.62 -14.99
CA GLN A 131 -1.22 -20.92 -14.93
C GLN A 131 -2.17 -22.03 -14.44
N ALA A 132 -3.11 -21.68 -13.55
CA ALA A 132 -4.14 -22.61 -13.09
C ALA A 132 -5.36 -22.71 -14.03
N GLY A 133 -5.31 -22.11 -15.23
CA GLY A 133 -6.38 -22.16 -16.24
C GLY A 133 -7.54 -21.20 -15.94
N ILE A 134 -7.38 -20.24 -15.01
CA ILE A 134 -8.40 -19.22 -14.73
C ILE A 134 -8.18 -18.02 -15.64
N GLN A 135 -9.23 -17.59 -16.35
CA GLN A 135 -9.18 -16.41 -17.20
C GLN A 135 -9.09 -15.15 -16.33
N VAL A 136 -8.14 -14.25 -16.64
CA VAL A 136 -7.96 -12.99 -15.89
C VAL A 136 -8.22 -11.81 -16.81
N HIS A 137 -9.30 -11.07 -16.52
CA HIS A 137 -9.61 -9.78 -17.12
C HIS A 137 -8.99 -8.69 -16.24
N GLU A 138 -7.92 -8.10 -16.69
CA GLU A 138 -7.24 -7.03 -15.95
C GLU A 138 -7.91 -5.69 -16.25
N VAL A 139 -8.34 -5.01 -15.17
CA VAL A 139 -9.01 -3.71 -15.24
C VAL A 139 -8.14 -2.68 -14.54
N VAL A 140 -7.43 -1.87 -15.32
CA VAL A 140 -6.62 -0.77 -14.77
C VAL A 140 -7.54 0.38 -14.42
N VAL A 141 -7.73 0.62 -13.12
CA VAL A 141 -8.68 1.61 -12.59
C VAL A 141 -8.02 2.87 -12.04
N TYR A 142 -6.69 2.89 -11.91
CA TYR A 142 -5.92 4.07 -11.53
C TYR A 142 -4.50 4.00 -12.09
N ARG A 143 -3.88 5.16 -12.22
CA ARG A 143 -2.45 5.32 -12.50
C ARG A 143 -1.73 5.88 -11.30
N THR A 144 -0.48 5.45 -11.11
CA THR A 144 0.42 6.00 -10.11
C THR A 144 1.42 6.92 -10.81
N ARG A 145 1.33 8.20 -10.53
CA ARG A 145 2.28 9.18 -11.05
C ARG A 145 3.29 9.56 -9.97
N LEU A 146 4.57 9.60 -10.34
CA LEU A 146 5.62 10.14 -9.49
C LEU A 146 5.41 11.65 -9.34
N THR A 147 5.52 12.15 -8.10
CA THR A 147 5.48 13.57 -7.76
C THR A 147 6.74 13.94 -6.97
N PRO A 148 7.93 13.94 -7.63
CA PRO A 148 9.17 14.26 -6.96
C PRO A 148 9.12 15.69 -6.42
N GLN A 149 9.60 15.86 -5.19
CA GLN A 149 9.74 17.18 -4.58
C GLN A 149 10.94 17.18 -3.66
N MET A 150 11.60 18.33 -3.54
CA MET A 150 12.72 18.51 -2.63
C MET A 150 12.20 18.69 -1.20
N ILE A 151 12.85 18.01 -0.25
CA ILE A 151 12.58 18.23 1.17
C ILE A 151 13.31 19.50 1.64
N GLY A 152 12.61 20.33 2.43
CA GLY A 152 13.14 21.62 2.89
C GLY A 152 13.99 21.55 4.16
N ARG A 153 14.17 20.35 4.75
CA ARG A 153 14.92 20.13 6.01
C ARG A 153 15.44 18.71 6.09
N GLU A 154 16.38 18.47 6.99
CA GLU A 154 16.79 17.13 7.39
C GLU A 154 15.77 16.52 8.36
N TYR A 155 15.61 15.21 8.28
CA TYR A 155 14.75 14.41 9.15
C TYR A 155 15.57 13.33 9.86
N ASP A 156 15.22 13.04 11.11
CA ASP A 156 15.81 11.95 11.88
C ASP A 156 15.37 10.59 11.31
N GLY A 157 14.17 10.55 10.70
CA GLY A 157 13.64 9.36 10.04
C GLY A 157 12.76 9.67 8.84
N ILE A 158 12.64 8.71 7.92
CA ILE A 158 11.73 8.80 6.75
C ILE A 158 10.95 7.50 6.61
N ALA A 159 9.62 7.60 6.54
CA ALA A 159 8.71 6.48 6.38
C ALA A 159 8.23 6.34 4.93
N PHE A 160 8.52 5.18 4.32
CA PHE A 160 8.14 4.84 2.95
C PHE A 160 7.03 3.80 2.92
N PHE A 161 5.97 4.08 2.14
CA PHE A 161 4.77 3.25 2.04
C PHE A 161 4.65 2.48 0.71
N SER A 162 5.55 2.69 -0.22
CA SER A 162 5.62 1.93 -1.47
C SER A 162 6.98 2.05 -2.13
N PRO A 163 7.40 1.07 -2.96
CA PRO A 163 8.58 1.18 -3.80
C PRO A 163 8.54 2.40 -4.73
N THR A 164 7.37 2.73 -5.28
CA THR A 164 7.19 3.88 -6.18
C THR A 164 7.45 5.22 -5.48
N ALA A 165 7.05 5.34 -4.20
CA ALA A 165 7.36 6.53 -3.40
C ALA A 165 8.87 6.64 -3.12
N VAL A 166 9.58 5.51 -2.96
CA VAL A 166 11.04 5.47 -2.83
C VAL A 166 11.70 6.03 -4.09
N GLU A 167 11.34 5.52 -5.26
CA GLU A 167 11.88 6.00 -6.55
C GLU A 167 11.62 7.51 -6.74
N SER A 168 10.40 7.96 -6.44
CA SER A 168 10.04 9.37 -6.55
C SER A 168 10.85 10.25 -5.58
N PHE A 169 11.01 9.82 -4.32
CA PHE A 169 11.78 10.55 -3.32
C PHE A 169 13.25 10.70 -3.73
N PHE A 170 13.92 9.59 -4.04
CA PHE A 170 15.36 9.58 -4.35
C PHE A 170 15.69 10.18 -5.72
N SER A 171 14.70 10.38 -6.60
CA SER A 171 14.92 11.13 -7.85
C SER A 171 15.23 12.62 -7.62
N ALA A 172 14.79 13.19 -6.48
CA ALA A 172 14.98 14.61 -6.15
C ALA A 172 15.77 14.87 -4.85
N ASN A 173 16.03 13.84 -4.04
CA ASN A 173 16.63 14.01 -2.71
C ASN A 173 17.83 13.12 -2.49
N ARG A 174 18.72 13.59 -1.60
CA ARG A 174 19.78 12.81 -0.94
C ARG A 174 19.59 12.99 0.55
N ILE A 175 19.97 12.00 1.34
CA ILE A 175 19.77 12.01 2.79
C ILE A 175 21.10 11.79 3.53
N PRO A 176 21.25 12.34 4.74
CA PRO A 176 22.39 12.06 5.60
C PRO A 176 22.49 10.57 5.98
N ALA A 177 23.69 10.07 6.23
CA ALA A 177 23.90 8.67 6.58
C ALA A 177 23.28 8.27 7.92
N HIS A 178 23.02 9.23 8.82
CA HIS A 178 22.38 8.98 10.12
C HIS A 178 20.85 8.90 10.04
N THR A 179 20.21 9.33 8.94
CA THR A 179 18.75 9.27 8.80
C THR A 179 18.26 7.82 8.82
N ARG A 180 17.37 7.48 9.74
CA ARG A 180 16.75 6.16 9.83
C ARG A 180 15.63 6.01 8.80
N LEU A 181 15.53 4.85 8.17
CA LEU A 181 14.52 4.60 7.15
C LEU A 181 13.55 3.52 7.60
N PHE A 182 12.28 3.80 7.40
CA PHE A 182 11.19 2.92 7.79
C PHE A 182 10.40 2.51 6.54
N ALA A 183 10.26 1.23 6.31
CA ALA A 183 9.56 0.68 5.16
C ALA A 183 8.31 -0.08 5.59
N ILE A 184 7.20 0.14 4.89
CA ILE A 184 5.91 -0.55 5.15
C ILE A 184 6.01 -2.08 4.96
N GLY A 185 7.05 -2.57 4.31
CA GLY A 185 7.27 -3.99 4.06
C GLY A 185 8.51 -4.27 3.22
N ARG A 186 8.81 -5.56 3.05
CA ARG A 186 10.05 -6.06 2.44
C ARG A 186 10.37 -5.43 1.08
N THR A 187 9.42 -5.38 0.16
CA THR A 187 9.66 -4.83 -1.19
C THR A 187 9.96 -3.34 -1.21
N THR A 188 9.42 -2.59 -0.24
CA THR A 188 9.76 -1.18 -0.06
C THR A 188 11.17 -1.03 0.51
N ALA A 189 11.54 -1.89 1.48
CA ALA A 189 12.90 -1.92 2.02
C ALA A 189 13.95 -2.30 0.95
N GLU A 190 13.64 -3.27 0.09
CA GLU A 190 14.49 -3.63 -1.06
C GLU A 190 14.65 -2.47 -2.04
N ALA A 191 13.59 -1.68 -2.28
CA ALA A 191 13.67 -0.47 -3.09
C ALA A 191 14.61 0.57 -2.47
N ILE A 192 14.50 0.83 -1.16
CA ILE A 192 15.35 1.77 -0.44
C ILE A 192 16.84 1.38 -0.57
N ARG A 193 17.17 0.11 -0.33
CA ARG A 193 18.55 -0.41 -0.39
C ARG A 193 19.22 -0.27 -1.76
N ARG A 194 18.46 -0.02 -2.83
CA ARG A 194 19.05 0.31 -4.14
C ARG A 194 19.54 1.76 -4.25
N HIS A 195 19.15 2.63 -3.32
CA HIS A 195 19.48 4.06 -3.35
C HIS A 195 20.46 4.51 -2.27
N CYS A 196 20.52 3.80 -1.14
CA CYS A 196 21.38 4.16 -0.01
C CYS A 196 21.62 2.97 0.93
N ASP A 197 22.66 3.11 1.77
CA ASP A 197 23.08 2.12 2.78
C ASP A 197 22.56 2.42 4.19
N ASN A 198 21.66 3.40 4.33
CA ASN A 198 21.08 3.77 5.61
C ASN A 198 20.34 2.59 6.27
N PRO A 199 20.33 2.51 7.61
CA PRO A 199 19.53 1.50 8.32
C PRO A 199 18.07 1.53 7.93
N VAL A 200 17.49 0.36 7.61
CA VAL A 200 16.09 0.23 7.20
C VAL A 200 15.36 -0.72 8.14
N THR A 201 14.37 -0.20 8.86
CA THR A 201 13.44 -0.98 9.68
C THR A 201 12.15 -1.25 8.89
N THR A 202 11.60 -2.47 9.02
CA THR A 202 10.32 -2.84 8.38
C THR A 202 9.26 -3.13 9.42
N SER A 203 8.02 -2.71 9.18
CA SER A 203 6.88 -3.22 9.96
C SER A 203 6.66 -4.72 9.66
N GLY A 204 6.25 -5.49 10.66
CA GLY A 204 6.02 -6.94 10.50
C GLY A 204 4.88 -7.29 9.53
N ARG A 205 3.97 -6.34 9.28
CA ARG A 205 2.88 -6.43 8.28
C ARG A 205 2.75 -5.09 7.56
N PRO A 206 2.22 -5.06 6.32
CA PRO A 206 2.04 -3.82 5.56
C PRO A 206 0.84 -3.01 6.10
N ASP A 207 0.99 -2.48 7.29
CA ASP A 207 0.01 -1.66 7.99
C ASP A 207 0.65 -0.35 8.47
N ALA A 208 0.01 0.79 8.16
CA ALA A 208 0.54 2.11 8.47
C ALA A 208 0.60 2.38 9.98
N GLU A 209 -0.38 1.89 10.73
CA GLU A 209 -0.40 2.08 12.19
C GLU A 209 0.75 1.31 12.85
N LEU A 210 1.02 0.07 12.40
CA LEU A 210 2.16 -0.70 12.89
C LEU A 210 3.48 -0.01 12.58
N LEU A 211 3.63 0.56 11.37
CA LEU A 211 4.84 1.29 11.00
C LEU A 211 5.03 2.54 11.88
N ILE A 212 3.97 3.31 12.12
CA ILE A 212 4.05 4.49 13.00
C ILE A 212 4.33 4.10 14.45
N ASN A 213 3.75 3.01 14.95
CA ASN A 213 4.08 2.51 16.28
C ASN A 213 5.55 2.10 16.40
N GLN A 214 6.11 1.47 15.37
CA GLN A 214 7.54 1.12 15.32
C GLN A 214 8.42 2.38 15.33
N ILE A 215 8.04 3.41 14.55
CA ILE A 215 8.76 4.69 14.53
C ILE A 215 8.74 5.34 15.91
N ILE A 216 7.59 5.36 16.59
CA ILE A 216 7.48 5.92 17.94
C ILE A 216 8.39 5.14 18.91
N HIS A 217 8.29 3.81 18.92
CA HIS A 217 9.10 2.94 19.76
C HIS A 217 10.61 3.20 19.57
N ASP A 218 11.10 3.15 18.33
CA ASP A 218 12.51 3.33 17.99
C ASP A 218 13.06 4.74 18.35
N ASN A 219 12.19 5.74 18.56
CA ASN A 219 12.60 7.09 18.92
C ASN A 219 12.38 7.44 20.39
N THR A 220 11.71 6.57 21.17
CA THR A 220 11.39 6.83 22.60
C THR A 220 12.12 5.92 23.56
N GLU A 221 12.77 4.83 23.08
CA GLU A 221 13.51 3.88 23.93
C GLU A 221 15.04 4.06 23.90
N GLU A 222 15.52 5.16 23.31
CA GLU A 222 16.90 5.66 23.45
C GLU A 222 16.94 6.75 24.55
#